data_43f1580472b409f1e3fd987a4e2271f2
#
_entry.id   43f1580472b409f1e3fd987a4e2271f2
#
_cell.length_a   1.000
_cell.length_b   1.000
_cell.length_c   1.000
_cell.angle_alpha   90.00
_cell.angle_beta   90.00
_cell.angle_gamma   90.00
#
_symmetry.space_group_name_H-M   'P 1'
#
loop_
_entity.id
_entity.type
_entity.pdbx_description
1 polymer ?
#
loop_
_entity_poly.entity_id
_entity_poly.type
_entity_poly.pdbx_seq_one_letter_code
_entity_poly.pdbx_strand_id
1 'polypeptide(L)'
;MQNVANNFFEALSNPFVLIALTFVVFFCAKLIQRKTGWVLFNPILITITVLIAFLKITGIQYEVYHEAGSQIEFWLKPAIVALGVPLYQQLKVIRKQLIPILISQTVGCVIGIISAVATAQCLGASKEVVISLAPKSVTTPIAMEVCRTAGGIPSLTAAIVVIVGLFGAVTGFRVLQIGRVKSPIAQGLSMGTASHAVGTSRAMENGAKYGAFASLGLIANGVLTAILTPIVLHIMGVI
;
A
#
# COMPACT_ATOMS: atom_id res chain seq x y z
N MET A 1 19.61 -40.30 3.10
CA MET A 1 18.61 -39.42 2.47
C MET A 1 18.11 -38.32 3.41
N GLN A 2 17.83 -38.63 4.69
CA GLN A 2 17.36 -37.63 5.68
C GLN A 2 18.33 -36.44 5.88
N ASN A 3 19.65 -36.69 5.97
CA ASN A 3 20.65 -35.62 6.13
C ASN A 3 20.74 -34.68 4.91
N VAL A 4 20.53 -35.19 3.69
CA VAL A 4 20.52 -34.36 2.48
C VAL A 4 19.29 -33.48 2.42
N ALA A 5 18.12 -34.01 2.83
CA ALA A 5 16.88 -33.25 2.91
C ALA A 5 16.95 -32.15 3.98
N ASN A 6 17.55 -32.44 5.15
CA ASN A 6 17.73 -31.44 6.20
C ASN A 6 18.68 -30.32 5.78
N ASN A 7 19.83 -30.67 5.18
CA ASN A 7 20.79 -29.66 4.68
C ASN A 7 20.18 -28.80 3.57
N PHE A 8 19.34 -29.37 2.72
CA PHE A 8 18.64 -28.62 1.68
C PHE A 8 17.59 -27.67 2.27
N PHE A 9 16.86 -28.11 3.30
CA PHE A 9 15.88 -27.29 4.00
C PHE A 9 16.57 -26.12 4.77
N GLU A 10 17.68 -26.38 5.45
CA GLU A 10 18.49 -25.35 6.10
C GLU A 10 19.01 -24.34 5.08
N ALA A 11 19.49 -24.79 3.92
CA ALA A 11 19.96 -23.90 2.87
C ALA A 11 18.83 -23.01 2.32
N LEU A 12 17.61 -23.56 2.13
CA LEU A 12 16.45 -22.79 1.67
C LEU A 12 15.92 -21.81 2.73
N SER A 13 16.07 -22.12 4.01
CA SER A 13 15.66 -21.26 5.13
C SER A 13 16.67 -20.18 5.45
N ASN A 14 17.81 -20.16 4.77
CA ASN A 14 18.83 -19.14 5.00
C ASN A 14 18.29 -17.74 4.63
N PRO A 15 18.41 -16.73 5.54
CA PRO A 15 17.90 -15.37 5.30
C PRO A 15 18.39 -14.75 3.99
N PHE A 16 19.64 -14.94 3.61
CA PHE A 16 20.18 -14.40 2.36
C PHE A 16 19.56 -15.05 1.13
N VAL A 17 19.24 -16.34 1.20
CA VAL A 17 18.55 -17.06 0.11
C VAL A 17 17.13 -16.58 -0.03
N LEU A 18 16.40 -16.36 1.05
CA LEU A 18 15.02 -15.85 1.05
C LEU A 18 14.95 -14.41 0.52
N ILE A 19 15.90 -13.56 0.91
CA ILE A 19 16.02 -12.20 0.37
C ILE A 19 16.33 -12.25 -1.13
N ALA A 20 17.35 -13.03 -1.54
CA ALA A 20 17.71 -13.16 -2.95
C ALA A 20 16.52 -13.69 -3.78
N LEU A 21 15.80 -14.69 -3.28
CA LEU A 21 14.58 -15.21 -3.91
C LEU A 21 13.54 -14.11 -4.13
N THR A 22 13.32 -13.27 -3.12
CA THR A 22 12.37 -12.15 -3.21
C THR A 22 12.72 -11.20 -4.35
N PHE A 23 14.00 -10.81 -4.46
CA PHE A 23 14.47 -9.93 -5.53
C PHE A 23 14.40 -10.60 -6.90
N VAL A 24 14.80 -11.87 -7.02
CA VAL A 24 14.78 -12.62 -8.28
C VAL A 24 13.34 -12.75 -8.78
N VAL A 25 12.41 -13.16 -7.91
CA VAL A 25 11.00 -13.31 -8.28
C VAL A 25 10.40 -11.97 -8.70
N PHE A 26 10.69 -10.88 -7.94
CA PHE A 26 10.22 -9.55 -8.29
C PHE A 26 10.77 -9.07 -9.65
N PHE A 27 12.06 -9.30 -9.90
CA PHE A 27 12.69 -8.89 -11.15
C PHE A 27 12.13 -9.68 -12.33
N CYS A 28 11.95 -11.00 -12.20
CA CYS A 28 11.30 -11.83 -13.20
C CYS A 28 9.86 -11.39 -13.47
N ALA A 29 9.09 -11.12 -12.43
CA ALA A 29 7.73 -10.61 -12.56
C ALA A 29 7.70 -9.25 -13.29
N LYS A 30 8.65 -8.36 -13.02
CA LYS A 30 8.80 -7.07 -13.71
C LYS A 30 9.14 -7.26 -15.20
N LEU A 31 9.96 -8.23 -15.54
CA LEU A 31 10.27 -8.56 -16.95
C LEU A 31 9.03 -9.12 -17.67
N ILE A 32 8.26 -9.97 -17.02
CA ILE A 32 6.99 -10.50 -17.54
C ILE A 32 6.01 -9.37 -17.82
N GLN A 33 5.81 -8.46 -16.85
CA GLN A 33 4.93 -7.31 -17.03
C GLN A 33 5.35 -6.42 -18.19
N ARG A 34 6.67 -6.16 -18.32
CA ARG A 34 7.21 -5.34 -19.44
C ARG A 34 6.94 -5.98 -20.79
N LYS A 35 7.00 -7.30 -20.89
CA LYS A 35 6.76 -8.02 -22.17
C LYS A 35 5.28 -8.13 -22.49
N THR A 36 4.43 -8.36 -21.50
CA THR A 36 3.00 -8.60 -21.72
C THR A 36 2.16 -7.34 -21.74
N GLY A 37 2.60 -6.28 -21.05
CA GLY A 37 1.84 -5.04 -20.88
C GLY A 37 0.53 -5.23 -20.08
N TRP A 38 0.24 -6.44 -19.60
CA TRP A 38 -0.98 -6.75 -18.90
C TRP A 38 -0.93 -6.28 -17.45
N VAL A 39 -1.94 -5.59 -17.05
CA VAL A 39 -2.09 -5.02 -15.72
C VAL A 39 -2.23 -6.11 -14.63
N LEU A 40 -2.81 -7.26 -15.00
CA LEU A 40 -2.91 -8.42 -14.09
C LEU A 40 -1.54 -8.98 -13.71
N PHE A 41 -0.52 -8.81 -14.54
CA PHE A 41 0.85 -9.20 -14.25
C PHE A 41 1.61 -8.12 -13.47
N ASN A 42 0.90 -7.46 -12.51
CA ASN A 42 1.58 -6.55 -11.59
C ASN A 42 2.69 -7.29 -10.85
N PRO A 43 3.96 -6.79 -10.87
CA PRO A 43 5.10 -7.49 -10.29
C PRO A 43 4.92 -7.79 -8.81
N ILE A 44 4.28 -6.88 -8.07
CA ILE A 44 4.03 -7.06 -6.62
C ILE A 44 3.06 -8.23 -6.41
N LEU A 45 1.97 -8.28 -7.19
CA LEU A 45 0.97 -9.35 -7.09
C LEU A 45 1.59 -10.72 -7.38
N ILE A 46 2.34 -10.81 -8.50
CA ILE A 46 3.03 -12.07 -8.86
C ILE A 46 4.01 -12.47 -7.78
N THR A 47 4.82 -11.52 -7.28
CA THR A 47 5.83 -11.80 -6.26
C THR A 47 5.19 -12.33 -4.98
N ILE A 48 4.15 -11.68 -4.48
CA ILE A 48 3.41 -12.14 -3.29
C ILE A 48 2.86 -13.55 -3.50
N THR A 49 2.21 -13.80 -4.64
CA THR A 49 1.61 -15.10 -4.95
C THR A 49 2.65 -16.21 -5.02
N VAL A 50 3.77 -15.96 -5.70
CA VAL A 50 4.86 -16.93 -5.85
C VAL A 50 5.53 -17.21 -4.50
N LEU A 51 5.77 -16.19 -3.69
CA LEU A 51 6.38 -16.36 -2.37
C LEU A 51 5.47 -17.11 -1.41
N ILE A 52 4.16 -16.82 -1.41
CA ILE A 52 3.18 -17.59 -0.61
C ILE A 52 3.17 -19.05 -1.04
N ALA A 53 3.14 -19.30 -2.36
CA ALA A 53 3.17 -20.67 -2.89
C ALA A 53 4.48 -21.39 -2.51
N PHE A 54 5.61 -20.71 -2.63
CA PHE A 54 6.92 -21.23 -2.24
C PHE A 54 6.95 -21.64 -0.76
N LEU A 55 6.54 -20.75 0.16
CA LEU A 55 6.52 -21.04 1.59
C LEU A 55 5.59 -22.23 1.92
N LYS A 56 4.42 -22.30 1.27
CA LYS A 56 3.50 -23.42 1.46
C LYS A 56 4.05 -24.76 0.95
N ILE A 57 4.72 -24.76 -0.20
CA ILE A 57 5.27 -25.99 -0.81
C ILE A 57 6.50 -26.48 -0.01
N THR A 58 7.36 -25.55 0.42
CA THR A 58 8.57 -25.91 1.17
C THR A 58 8.31 -26.18 2.65
N GLY A 59 7.15 -25.75 3.19
CA GLY A 59 6.83 -25.86 4.62
C GLY A 59 7.61 -24.88 5.51
N ILE A 60 8.31 -23.91 4.92
CA ILE A 60 9.01 -22.87 5.68
C ILE A 60 7.98 -21.98 6.40
N GLN A 61 8.14 -21.81 7.71
CA GLN A 61 7.26 -20.97 8.50
C GLN A 61 7.39 -19.49 8.10
N TYR A 62 6.29 -18.77 8.15
CA TYR A 62 6.24 -17.36 7.79
C TYR A 62 7.19 -16.52 8.64
N GLU A 63 7.34 -16.87 9.90
CA GLU A 63 8.21 -16.19 10.87
C GLU A 63 9.68 -16.16 10.39
N VAL A 64 10.17 -17.27 9.84
CA VAL A 64 11.54 -17.36 9.28
C VAL A 64 11.70 -16.41 8.08
N TYR A 65 10.70 -16.38 7.21
CA TYR A 65 10.69 -15.46 6.06
C TYR A 65 10.56 -14.00 6.52
N HIS A 66 9.74 -13.71 7.52
CA HIS A 66 9.54 -12.37 8.06
C HIS A 66 10.83 -11.83 8.70
N GLU A 67 11.56 -12.66 9.45
CA GLU A 67 12.85 -12.29 10.04
C GLU A 67 13.87 -11.92 8.96
N ALA A 68 13.98 -12.73 7.90
CA ALA A 68 14.81 -12.40 6.74
C ALA A 68 14.37 -11.10 6.07
N GLY A 69 13.06 -10.91 5.88
CA GLY A 69 12.44 -9.72 5.27
C GLY A 69 12.64 -8.43 6.06
N SER A 70 12.85 -8.52 7.39
CA SER A 70 13.06 -7.35 8.25
C SER A 70 14.26 -6.51 7.81
N GLN A 71 15.29 -7.12 7.21
CA GLN A 71 16.44 -6.41 6.64
C GLN A 71 16.05 -5.54 5.45
N ILE A 72 15.07 -5.97 4.64
CA ILE A 72 14.53 -5.16 3.54
C ILE A 72 13.64 -4.06 4.13
N GLU A 73 12.84 -4.37 5.13
CA GLU A 73 11.96 -3.42 5.82
C GLU A 73 12.74 -2.26 6.44
N PHE A 74 13.95 -2.50 6.93
CA PHE A 74 14.84 -1.44 7.42
C PHE A 74 15.02 -0.30 6.40
N TRP A 75 15.15 -0.64 5.12
CA TRP A 75 15.32 0.34 4.03
C TRP A 75 14.05 1.12 3.70
N LEU A 76 12.89 0.70 4.21
CA LEU A 76 11.64 1.41 4.00
C LEU A 76 11.67 2.83 4.61
N LYS A 77 12.29 2.99 5.78
CA LYS A 77 12.42 4.29 6.44
C LYS A 77 13.21 5.30 5.60
N PRO A 78 14.45 5.01 5.15
CA PRO A 78 15.18 5.87 4.23
C PRO A 78 14.44 6.13 2.91
N ALA A 79 13.76 5.12 2.35
CA ALA A 79 12.99 5.27 1.13
C ALA A 79 11.83 6.29 1.30
N ILE A 80 11.12 6.25 2.44
CA ILE A 80 10.08 7.24 2.75
C ILE A 80 10.66 8.65 2.84
N VAL A 81 11.81 8.82 3.49
CA VAL A 81 12.50 10.12 3.56
C VAL A 81 12.90 10.62 2.17
N ALA A 82 13.37 9.72 1.29
CA ALA A 82 13.73 10.05 -0.09
C ALA A 82 12.55 10.59 -0.91
N LEU A 83 11.29 10.24 -0.57
CA LEU A 83 10.09 10.84 -1.18
C LEU A 83 9.96 12.34 -0.91
N GLY A 84 10.68 12.88 0.07
CA GLY A 84 10.78 14.32 0.31
C GLY A 84 11.47 15.09 -0.82
N VAL A 85 12.36 14.45 -1.59
CA VAL A 85 13.10 15.10 -2.67
C VAL A 85 12.17 15.61 -3.79
N PRO A 86 11.31 14.78 -4.41
CA PRO A 86 10.35 15.27 -5.41
C PRO A 86 9.35 16.28 -4.82
N LEU A 87 8.99 16.15 -3.54
CA LEU A 87 8.16 17.16 -2.86
C LEU A 87 8.85 18.52 -2.79
N TYR A 88 10.10 18.54 -2.40
CA TYR A 88 10.90 19.76 -2.33
C TYR A 88 11.01 20.44 -3.71
N GLN A 89 11.25 19.67 -4.76
CA GLN A 89 11.31 20.16 -6.14
C GLN A 89 10.00 20.81 -6.61
N GLN A 90 8.86 20.39 -6.07
CA GLN A 90 7.54 20.95 -6.40
C GLN A 90 7.01 21.95 -5.35
N LEU A 91 7.82 22.35 -4.38
CA LEU A 91 7.39 23.16 -3.23
C LEU A 91 6.73 24.49 -3.64
N LYS A 92 7.23 25.15 -4.70
CA LYS A 92 6.62 26.39 -5.21
C LYS A 92 5.18 26.19 -5.71
N VAL A 93 4.91 25.06 -6.39
CA VAL A 93 3.58 24.71 -6.90
C VAL A 93 2.67 24.31 -5.76
N ILE A 94 3.18 23.50 -4.82
CA ILE A 94 2.45 23.07 -3.62
C ILE A 94 1.99 24.26 -2.80
N ARG A 95 2.89 25.23 -2.53
CA ARG A 95 2.55 26.45 -1.76
C ARG A 95 1.45 27.29 -2.41
N LYS A 96 1.45 27.39 -3.75
CA LYS A 96 0.42 28.13 -4.48
C LYS A 96 -0.96 27.46 -4.45
N GLN A 97 -1.00 26.14 -4.25
CA GLN A 97 -2.23 25.34 -4.27
C GLN A 97 -2.50 24.65 -2.92
N LEU A 98 -1.92 25.18 -1.84
CA LEU A 98 -2.00 24.52 -0.53
C LEU A 98 -3.45 24.32 -0.06
N ILE A 99 -4.26 25.37 -0.14
CA ILE A 99 -5.67 25.33 0.31
C ILE A 99 -6.50 24.32 -0.50
N PRO A 100 -6.54 24.35 -1.85
CA PRO A 100 -7.22 23.32 -2.64
C PRO A 100 -6.73 21.89 -2.35
N ILE A 101 -5.42 21.72 -2.15
CA ILE A 101 -4.83 20.42 -1.83
C ILE A 101 -5.33 19.93 -0.46
N LEU A 102 -5.26 20.75 0.58
CA LEU A 102 -5.70 20.38 1.92
C LEU A 102 -7.18 20.04 1.95
N ILE A 103 -8.03 20.85 1.32
CA ILE A 103 -9.47 20.58 1.24
C ILE A 103 -9.73 19.27 0.52
N SER A 104 -9.13 19.07 -0.65
CA SER A 104 -9.34 17.84 -1.44
C SER A 104 -8.84 16.58 -0.72
N GLN A 105 -7.73 16.67 0.00
CA GLN A 105 -7.19 15.56 0.78
C GLN A 105 -8.08 15.22 1.97
N THR A 106 -8.56 16.23 2.70
CA THR A 106 -9.46 16.03 3.84
C THR A 106 -10.78 15.41 3.38
N VAL A 107 -11.40 15.95 2.34
CA VAL A 107 -12.64 15.41 1.77
C VAL A 107 -12.42 13.98 1.25
N GLY A 108 -11.34 13.75 0.51
CA GLY A 108 -11.00 12.41 -0.01
C GLY A 108 -10.77 11.39 1.10
N CYS A 109 -10.07 11.77 2.17
CA CYS A 109 -9.84 10.94 3.35
C CYS A 109 -11.16 10.56 4.04
N VAL A 110 -11.99 11.56 4.36
CA VAL A 110 -13.29 11.36 5.03
C VAL A 110 -14.20 10.46 4.21
N ILE A 111 -14.36 10.76 2.91
CA ILE A 111 -15.19 9.93 2.01
C ILE A 111 -14.60 8.51 1.91
N GLY A 112 -13.28 8.37 1.86
CA GLY A 112 -12.61 7.08 1.84
C GLY A 112 -12.90 6.22 3.07
N ILE A 113 -12.88 6.82 4.26
CA ILE A 113 -13.20 6.15 5.53
C ILE A 113 -14.70 5.82 5.58
N ILE A 114 -15.57 6.81 5.37
CA ILE A 114 -17.03 6.63 5.43
C ILE A 114 -17.49 5.55 4.46
N SER A 115 -17.02 5.59 3.21
CA SER A 115 -17.41 4.60 2.20
C SER A 115 -17.00 3.18 2.57
N ALA A 116 -15.79 3.01 3.15
CA ALA A 116 -15.33 1.70 3.60
C ALA A 116 -16.17 1.17 4.76
N VAL A 117 -16.38 2.01 5.77
CA VAL A 117 -17.16 1.68 6.97
C VAL A 117 -18.62 1.37 6.60
N ALA A 118 -19.27 2.26 5.84
CA ALA A 118 -20.65 2.08 5.43
C ALA A 118 -20.84 0.81 4.59
N THR A 119 -19.94 0.55 3.63
CA THR A 119 -20.04 -0.66 2.81
C THR A 119 -19.88 -1.92 3.67
N ALA A 120 -18.93 -1.94 4.60
CA ALA A 120 -18.71 -3.08 5.48
C ALA A 120 -19.93 -3.32 6.41
N GLN A 121 -20.50 -2.25 6.98
CA GLN A 121 -21.71 -2.34 7.79
C GLN A 121 -22.91 -2.85 6.98
N CYS A 122 -23.13 -2.33 5.78
CA CYS A 122 -24.20 -2.79 4.88
C CYS A 122 -24.08 -4.27 4.50
N LEU A 123 -22.85 -4.80 4.45
CA LEU A 123 -22.57 -6.22 4.20
C LEU A 123 -22.63 -7.09 5.47
N GLY A 124 -22.99 -6.52 6.62
CA GLY A 124 -23.12 -7.27 7.88
C GLY A 124 -21.78 -7.67 8.51
N ALA A 125 -20.69 -6.96 8.21
CA ALA A 125 -19.38 -7.24 8.80
C ALA A 125 -19.38 -6.98 10.32
N SER A 126 -18.60 -7.77 11.08
CA SER A 126 -18.44 -7.55 12.51
C SER A 126 -17.77 -6.19 12.79
N LYS A 127 -17.94 -5.68 13.99
CA LYS A 127 -17.38 -4.39 14.42
C LYS A 127 -15.86 -4.34 14.18
N GLU A 128 -15.14 -5.38 14.54
CA GLU A 128 -13.69 -5.48 14.40
C GLU A 128 -13.26 -5.43 12.91
N VAL A 129 -14.04 -6.07 12.03
CA VAL A 129 -13.79 -6.03 10.57
C VAL A 129 -14.04 -4.64 10.01
N VAL A 130 -15.13 -3.98 10.42
CA VAL A 130 -15.45 -2.59 10.02
C VAL A 130 -14.32 -1.65 10.41
N ILE A 131 -13.83 -1.73 11.66
CA ILE A 131 -12.71 -0.92 12.14
C ILE A 131 -11.44 -1.21 11.32
N SER A 132 -11.18 -2.48 10.99
CA SER A 132 -10.00 -2.89 10.22
C SER A 132 -9.99 -2.35 8.79
N LEU A 133 -11.14 -2.12 8.21
CA LEU A 133 -11.31 -1.56 6.86
C LEU A 133 -11.17 -0.04 6.80
N ALA A 134 -11.43 0.66 7.89
CA ALA A 134 -11.45 2.12 7.93
C ALA A 134 -10.14 2.76 7.43
N PRO A 135 -8.93 2.37 7.90
CA PRO A 135 -7.67 2.98 7.50
C PRO A 135 -7.05 2.36 6.22
N LYS A 136 -7.82 1.71 5.34
CA LYS A 136 -7.36 0.94 4.19
C LYS A 136 -6.49 1.68 3.16
N SER A 137 -6.53 3.01 3.15
CA SER A 137 -5.93 3.83 2.09
C SER A 137 -4.59 4.45 2.45
N VAL A 138 -3.99 4.06 3.58
CA VAL A 138 -2.68 4.55 4.02
C VAL A 138 -1.64 3.43 4.02
N THR A 139 -0.39 3.76 4.35
CA THR A 139 0.67 2.74 4.43
C THR A 139 0.37 1.70 5.50
N THR A 140 0.78 0.45 5.26
CA THR A 140 0.52 -0.67 6.16
C THR A 140 0.86 -0.38 7.62
N PRO A 141 2.03 0.20 7.97
CA PRO A 141 2.35 0.50 9.36
C PRO A 141 1.39 1.50 10.01
N ILE A 142 1.01 2.56 9.29
CA ILE A 142 0.05 3.55 9.81
C ILE A 142 -1.33 2.92 9.97
N ALA A 143 -1.78 2.17 8.97
CA ALA A 143 -3.08 1.51 9.00
C ALA A 143 -3.21 0.51 10.15
N MET A 144 -2.18 -0.31 10.38
CA MET A 144 -2.15 -1.28 11.47
C MET A 144 -2.22 -0.60 12.84
N GLU A 145 -1.49 0.51 13.02
CA GLU A 145 -1.48 1.25 14.29
C GLU A 145 -2.83 1.93 14.56
N VAL A 146 -3.40 2.59 13.55
CA VAL A 146 -4.75 3.18 13.66
C VAL A 146 -5.81 2.11 13.94
N CYS A 147 -5.73 0.97 13.26
CA CYS A 147 -6.61 -0.16 13.49
C CYS A 147 -6.48 -0.71 14.92
N ARG A 148 -5.26 -0.90 15.40
CA ARG A 148 -4.97 -1.44 16.74
C ARG A 148 -5.52 -0.53 17.84
N THR A 149 -5.30 0.78 17.72
CA THR A 149 -5.79 1.76 18.71
C THR A 149 -7.31 1.89 18.72
N ALA A 150 -7.97 1.61 17.58
CA ALA A 150 -9.42 1.63 17.47
C ALA A 150 -10.10 0.30 17.83
N GLY A 151 -9.34 -0.77 18.12
CA GLY A 151 -9.86 -2.09 18.52
C GLY A 151 -10.21 -3.02 17.34
N GLY A 152 -9.59 -2.84 16.17
CA GLY A 152 -9.71 -3.74 15.03
C GLY A 152 -8.64 -4.84 14.99
N ILE A 153 -8.53 -5.54 13.87
CA ILE A 153 -7.61 -6.66 13.63
C ILE A 153 -6.46 -6.20 12.73
N PRO A 154 -5.24 -5.88 13.27
CA PRO A 154 -4.15 -5.31 12.49
C PRO A 154 -3.67 -6.17 11.32
N SER A 155 -3.63 -7.50 11.47
CA SER A 155 -3.25 -8.43 10.41
C SER A 155 -4.23 -8.41 9.23
N LEU A 156 -5.53 -8.30 9.50
CA LEU A 156 -6.56 -8.12 8.49
C LEU A 156 -6.37 -6.78 7.76
N THR A 157 -6.14 -5.71 8.50
CA THR A 157 -5.86 -4.38 7.94
C THR A 157 -4.65 -4.41 7.02
N ALA A 158 -3.56 -5.07 7.40
CA ALA A 158 -2.37 -5.21 6.56
C ALA A 158 -2.70 -5.87 5.21
N ALA A 159 -3.44 -6.97 5.23
CA ALA A 159 -3.87 -7.67 4.00
C ALA A 159 -4.76 -6.77 3.11
N ILE A 160 -5.73 -6.08 3.71
CA ILE A 160 -6.64 -5.17 3.00
C ILE A 160 -5.86 -4.01 2.36
N VAL A 161 -4.93 -3.40 3.07
CA VAL A 161 -4.09 -2.31 2.54
C VAL A 161 -3.34 -2.76 1.29
N VAL A 162 -2.75 -3.96 1.31
CA VAL A 162 -2.05 -4.50 0.14
C VAL A 162 -3.00 -4.68 -1.04
N ILE A 163 -4.18 -5.27 -0.82
CA ILE A 163 -5.19 -5.48 -1.86
C ILE A 163 -5.65 -4.15 -2.45
N VAL A 164 -5.98 -3.17 -1.59
CA VAL A 164 -6.44 -1.84 -2.02
C VAL A 164 -5.35 -1.10 -2.80
N GLY A 165 -4.10 -1.17 -2.35
CA GLY A 165 -2.97 -0.56 -3.04
C GLY A 165 -2.75 -1.15 -4.44
N LEU A 166 -2.80 -2.48 -4.55
CA LEU A 166 -2.67 -3.19 -5.81
C LEU A 166 -3.83 -2.85 -6.77
N PHE A 167 -5.07 -2.92 -6.26
CA PHE A 167 -6.26 -2.59 -7.06
C PHE A 167 -6.19 -1.16 -7.57
N GLY A 168 -5.82 -0.20 -6.71
CA GLY A 168 -5.70 1.19 -7.10
C GLY A 168 -4.56 1.47 -8.08
N ALA A 169 -3.41 0.83 -7.94
CA ALA A 169 -2.32 0.95 -8.91
C ALA A 169 -2.71 0.44 -10.31
N VAL A 170 -3.55 -0.59 -10.33
CA VAL A 170 -4.05 -1.23 -11.55
C VAL A 170 -5.14 -0.38 -12.23
N THR A 171 -6.13 0.04 -11.47
CA THR A 171 -7.36 0.64 -12.00
C THR A 171 -7.39 2.17 -11.88
N GLY A 172 -6.63 2.75 -10.95
CA GLY A 172 -6.76 4.13 -10.54
C GLY A 172 -6.66 5.13 -11.70
N PHE A 173 -5.65 5.05 -12.55
CA PHE A 173 -5.55 5.96 -13.71
C PHE A 173 -6.71 5.78 -14.71
N ARG A 174 -7.22 4.55 -14.89
CA ARG A 174 -8.40 4.32 -15.75
C ARG A 174 -9.64 4.97 -15.17
N VAL A 175 -9.86 4.82 -13.86
CA VAL A 175 -10.99 5.46 -13.17
C VAL A 175 -10.89 6.99 -13.29
N LEU A 176 -9.71 7.57 -13.09
CA LEU A 176 -9.47 9.01 -13.24
C LEU A 176 -9.71 9.49 -14.68
N GLN A 177 -9.35 8.70 -15.68
CA GLN A 177 -9.64 9.00 -17.09
C GLN A 177 -11.14 8.95 -17.40
N ILE A 178 -11.87 7.95 -16.91
CA ILE A 178 -13.32 7.86 -17.03
C ILE A 178 -13.98 9.08 -16.35
N GLY A 179 -13.47 9.48 -15.18
CA GLY A 179 -13.89 10.68 -14.46
C GLY A 179 -13.45 12.00 -15.11
N ARG A 180 -12.78 11.94 -16.27
CA ARG A 180 -12.26 13.10 -17.03
C ARG A 180 -11.30 13.99 -16.22
N VAL A 181 -10.61 13.43 -15.23
CA VAL A 181 -9.58 14.13 -14.46
C VAL A 181 -8.30 14.21 -15.29
N LYS A 182 -8.00 15.38 -15.86
CA LYS A 182 -6.87 15.58 -16.77
C LYS A 182 -5.63 16.15 -16.09
N SER A 183 -5.78 16.80 -14.94
CA SER A 183 -4.68 17.47 -14.23
C SER A 183 -3.68 16.44 -13.64
N PRO A 184 -2.39 16.50 -13.98
CA PRO A 184 -1.35 15.67 -13.36
C PRO A 184 -1.28 15.81 -11.83
N ILE A 185 -1.59 17.02 -11.32
CA ILE A 185 -1.65 17.30 -9.88
C ILE A 185 -2.78 16.49 -9.24
N ALA A 186 -3.99 16.61 -9.80
CA ALA A 186 -5.16 15.90 -9.27
C ALA A 186 -5.00 14.38 -9.38
N GLN A 187 -4.49 13.89 -10.52
CA GLN A 187 -4.24 12.47 -10.71
C GLN A 187 -3.18 11.95 -9.72
N GLY A 188 -2.07 12.66 -9.54
CA GLY A 188 -1.04 12.30 -8.58
C GLY A 188 -1.60 12.26 -7.15
N LEU A 189 -2.24 13.34 -6.68
CA LEU A 189 -2.87 13.41 -5.36
C LEU A 189 -3.84 12.23 -5.14
N SER A 190 -4.73 11.97 -6.09
CA SER A 190 -5.72 10.89 -5.98
C SER A 190 -5.06 9.51 -5.87
N MET A 191 -4.01 9.25 -6.66
CA MET A 191 -3.28 7.98 -6.62
C MET A 191 -2.59 7.77 -5.27
N GLY A 192 -1.94 8.81 -4.73
CA GLY A 192 -1.29 8.75 -3.41
C GLY A 192 -2.29 8.57 -2.27
N THR A 193 -3.43 9.26 -2.33
CA THR A 193 -4.48 9.22 -1.31
C THR A 193 -5.24 7.90 -1.30
N ALA A 194 -5.61 7.39 -2.46
CA ALA A 194 -6.45 6.19 -2.55
C ALA A 194 -5.64 4.88 -2.45
N SER A 195 -4.38 4.88 -2.94
CA SER A 195 -3.60 3.66 -3.16
C SER A 195 -2.21 3.71 -2.53
N HIS A 196 -2.02 4.63 -1.61
CA HIS A 196 -0.82 4.80 -0.78
C HIS A 196 0.52 4.65 -1.55
N ALA A 197 1.50 3.91 -1.01
CA ALA A 197 2.83 3.77 -1.61
C ALA A 197 2.80 3.07 -2.99
N VAL A 198 1.91 2.08 -3.19
CA VAL A 198 1.80 1.34 -4.45
C VAL A 198 1.26 2.25 -5.55
N GLY A 199 0.23 3.04 -5.25
CA GLY A 199 -0.30 4.06 -6.17
C GLY A 199 0.69 5.17 -6.46
N THR A 200 1.47 5.58 -5.46
CA THR A 200 2.54 6.58 -5.62
C THR A 200 3.64 6.07 -6.55
N SER A 201 4.07 4.82 -6.39
CA SER A 201 5.03 4.18 -7.29
C SER A 201 4.53 4.15 -8.72
N ARG A 202 3.26 3.78 -8.92
CA ARG A 202 2.61 3.80 -10.25
C ARG A 202 2.51 5.20 -10.83
N ALA A 203 2.26 6.22 -10.01
CA ALA A 203 2.21 7.60 -10.44
C ALA A 203 3.60 8.13 -10.89
N MET A 204 4.67 7.71 -10.22
CA MET A 204 6.04 8.06 -10.60
C MET A 204 6.42 7.57 -12.01
N GLU A 205 5.87 6.44 -12.45
CA GLU A 205 6.10 5.92 -13.81
C GLU A 205 5.52 6.85 -14.89
N ASN A 206 4.49 7.64 -14.56
CA ASN A 206 3.89 8.61 -15.49
C ASN A 206 4.63 9.97 -15.50
N GLY A 207 5.60 10.17 -14.60
CA GLY A 207 6.47 11.34 -14.58
C GLY A 207 6.62 12.00 -13.21
N ALA A 208 7.65 12.84 -13.07
CA ALA A 208 8.05 13.46 -11.82
C ALA A 208 6.94 14.28 -11.14
N LYS A 209 6.12 14.97 -11.94
CA LYS A 209 5.00 15.78 -11.41
C LYS A 209 3.92 14.91 -10.77
N TYR A 210 3.55 13.80 -11.44
CA TYR A 210 2.60 12.83 -10.88
C TYR A 210 3.12 12.22 -9.58
N GLY A 211 4.40 11.80 -9.57
CA GLY A 211 5.05 11.21 -8.41
C GLY A 211 5.14 12.16 -7.22
N ALA A 212 5.52 13.42 -7.45
CA ALA A 212 5.62 14.43 -6.40
C ALA A 212 4.26 14.67 -5.71
N PHE A 213 3.19 14.85 -6.49
CA PHE A 213 1.87 15.05 -5.91
C PHE A 213 1.26 13.77 -5.33
N ALA A 214 1.61 12.59 -5.85
CA ALA A 214 1.24 11.33 -5.23
C ALA A 214 1.94 11.14 -3.86
N SER A 215 3.22 11.50 -3.76
CA SER A 215 3.94 11.50 -2.47
C SER A 215 3.31 12.46 -1.46
N LEU A 216 2.89 13.64 -1.92
CA LEU A 216 2.16 14.58 -1.08
C LEU A 216 0.82 14.02 -0.61
N GLY A 217 0.05 13.42 -1.52
CA GLY A 217 -1.21 12.76 -1.21
C GLY A 217 -1.04 11.62 -0.19
N LEU A 218 -0.02 10.78 -0.38
CA LEU A 218 0.34 9.70 0.54
C LEU A 218 0.62 10.21 1.96
N ILE A 219 1.47 11.25 2.10
CA ILE A 219 1.89 11.79 3.39
C ILE A 219 0.70 12.49 4.07
N ALA A 220 0.00 13.36 3.35
CA ALA A 220 -1.15 14.08 3.87
C ALA A 220 -2.27 13.12 4.31
N ASN A 221 -2.58 12.12 3.48
CA ASN A 221 -3.58 11.11 3.81
C ASN A 221 -3.18 10.26 5.03
N GLY A 222 -1.90 9.95 5.19
CA GLY A 222 -1.39 9.24 6.37
C GLY A 222 -1.70 9.98 7.67
N VAL A 223 -1.40 11.28 7.71
CA VAL A 223 -1.67 12.15 8.87
C VAL A 223 -3.18 12.31 9.08
N LEU A 224 -3.92 12.63 8.02
CA LEU A 224 -5.37 12.83 8.10
C LEU A 224 -6.10 11.55 8.56
N THR A 225 -5.74 10.41 8.03
CA THR A 225 -6.33 9.12 8.42
C THR A 225 -6.08 8.80 9.89
N ALA A 226 -4.86 9.05 10.39
CA ALA A 226 -4.54 8.82 11.80
C ALA A 226 -5.41 9.68 12.74
N ILE A 227 -5.72 10.91 12.34
CA ILE A 227 -6.54 11.84 13.13
C ILE A 227 -8.04 11.58 12.93
N LEU A 228 -8.46 11.42 11.68
CA LEU A 228 -9.89 11.41 11.33
C LEU A 228 -10.56 10.05 11.50
N THR A 229 -9.82 8.94 11.42
CA THR A 229 -10.43 7.60 11.54
C THR A 229 -11.16 7.41 12.86
N PRO A 230 -10.56 7.65 14.04
CA PRO A 230 -11.28 7.48 15.30
C PRO A 230 -12.50 8.42 15.40
N ILE A 231 -12.38 9.65 14.90
CA ILE A 231 -13.49 10.63 14.91
C ILE A 231 -14.65 10.14 14.03
N VAL A 232 -14.36 9.70 12.81
CA VAL A 232 -15.39 9.21 11.88
C VAL A 232 -16.03 7.93 12.41
N LEU A 233 -15.26 7.00 12.96
CA LEU A 233 -15.79 5.77 13.56
C LEU A 233 -16.73 6.07 14.73
N HIS A 234 -16.40 7.06 15.57
CA HIS A 234 -17.25 7.50 16.66
C HIS A 234 -18.55 8.13 16.14
N ILE A 235 -18.48 9.04 15.16
CA ILE A 235 -19.65 9.67 14.55
C ILE A 235 -20.58 8.63 13.90
N MET A 236 -20.01 7.58 13.31
CA MET A 236 -20.77 6.49 12.67
C MET A 236 -21.29 5.44 13.67
N GLY A 237 -21.05 5.60 14.98
CA GLY A 237 -21.50 4.69 16.02
C GLY A 237 -20.82 3.32 15.98
N VAL A 238 -19.60 3.26 15.45
CA VAL A 238 -18.80 2.02 15.39
C VAL A 238 -18.02 1.81 16.68
N ILE A 239 -17.50 2.88 17.27
CA ILE A 239 -16.74 2.87 18.55
C ILE A 239 -17.32 3.89 19.52
#